data_d32cb339cac0e97efe4acf596b2abd91
#
_entry.id   d32cb339cac0e97efe4acf596b2abd91
#
_cell.length_a   1.000
_cell.length_b   1.000
_cell.length_c   1.000
_cell.angle_alpha   90.00
_cell.angle_beta   90.00
_cell.angle_gamma   90.00
#
_symmetry.space_group_name_H-M   'P 1'
#
loop_
_entity.id
_entity.type
_entity.pdbx_description
1 polymer ?
#
loop_
_entity_poly.entity_id
_entity_poly.type
_entity_poly.pdbx_seq_one_letter_code
_entity_poly.pdbx_strand_id
1 'polypeptide(L)'
;NNASWCVASKDMSKAVGFTMQKLVVPNTQFACFFANGLKDDAVYHFYNRRLKHNIKEFGELVNMVSPVHIKQGSLVQELASKFVKLDGETEDYTAYGDTLMYAGVKLKQSFSATGYSEDVRLYQDFAARLYFMEEVNADDNA
;
A
#
# COMPACT_ATOMS: atom_id res chain seq x y z
N ASN A 1 -12.90 11.65 -1.72
CA ASN A 1 -12.78 10.75 -0.57
C ASN A 1 -11.31 10.35 -0.29
N ASN A 2 -10.41 10.62 -1.24
CA ASN A 2 -8.98 10.38 -1.12
C ASN A 2 -8.23 11.71 -1.09
N ALA A 3 -7.16 11.77 -0.30
CA ALA A 3 -6.18 12.85 -0.32
C ALA A 3 -4.81 12.26 -0.65
N SER A 4 -4.04 12.95 -1.47
CA SER A 4 -2.67 12.57 -1.79
C SER A 4 -1.80 13.80 -1.90
N TRP A 5 -0.52 13.65 -1.55
CA TRP A 5 0.50 14.66 -1.75
C TRP A 5 1.88 14.00 -1.90
N CYS A 6 2.79 14.74 -2.47
CA CYS A 6 4.17 14.31 -2.68
C CYS A 6 5.11 15.48 -2.35
N VAL A 7 6.22 15.18 -1.73
CA VAL A 7 7.30 16.13 -1.42
C VAL A 7 8.61 15.55 -1.91
N ALA A 8 9.31 16.30 -2.73
CA ALA A 8 10.63 15.92 -3.25
C ALA A 8 11.75 16.69 -2.55
N SER A 9 12.94 16.09 -2.54
CA SER A 9 14.19 16.75 -2.13
C SER A 9 14.56 17.86 -3.13
N LYS A 10 15.40 18.81 -2.70
CA LYS A 10 15.80 19.95 -3.56
C LYS A 10 16.54 19.52 -4.83
N ASP A 11 17.31 18.44 -4.76
CA ASP A 11 18.04 17.83 -5.86
C ASP A 11 17.21 16.87 -6.69
N MET A 12 15.94 16.68 -6.30
CA MET A 12 14.98 15.77 -6.93
C MET A 12 15.40 14.29 -6.93
N SER A 13 16.41 13.92 -6.15
CA SER A 13 16.90 12.54 -6.07
C SER A 13 16.00 11.63 -5.23
N LYS A 14 15.19 12.21 -4.35
CA LYS A 14 14.29 11.48 -3.46
C LYS A 14 12.95 12.18 -3.33
N ALA A 15 11.90 11.39 -3.15
CA ALA A 15 10.58 11.92 -2.82
C ALA A 15 9.82 10.99 -1.88
N VAL A 16 8.91 11.58 -1.13
CA VAL A 16 7.96 10.86 -0.28
C VAL A 16 6.55 11.22 -0.72
N GLY A 17 5.77 10.20 -1.02
CA GLY A 17 4.37 10.30 -1.35
C GLY A 17 3.47 9.84 -0.20
N PHE A 18 2.28 10.40 -0.13
CA PHE A 18 1.28 10.04 0.84
C PHE A 18 -0.09 9.93 0.19
N THR A 19 -0.84 8.91 0.56
CA THR A 19 -2.25 8.79 0.22
C THR A 19 -3.07 8.47 1.46
N MET A 20 -4.27 9.00 1.54
CA MET A 20 -5.23 8.71 2.60
C MET A 20 -6.62 8.57 2.02
N GLN A 21 -7.27 7.47 2.33
CA GLN A 21 -8.69 7.27 2.09
C GLN A 21 -9.48 7.61 3.35
N LYS A 22 -10.56 8.37 3.23
CA LYS A 22 -11.42 8.68 4.38
C LYS A 22 -12.34 7.51 4.71
N LEU A 23 -13.19 7.14 3.78
CA LEU A 23 -14.17 6.07 3.96
C LEU A 23 -14.12 5.09 2.79
N VAL A 24 -14.34 3.83 3.06
CA VAL A 24 -14.60 2.82 2.03
C VAL A 24 -15.96 3.13 1.40
N VAL A 25 -16.01 3.08 0.08
CA VAL A 25 -17.25 3.20 -0.69
C VAL A 25 -17.41 1.98 -1.59
N PRO A 26 -18.65 1.53 -1.82
CA PRO A 26 -18.90 0.40 -2.73
C PRO A 26 -18.40 0.71 -4.14
N ASN A 27 -17.86 -0.29 -4.82
CA ASN A 27 -17.35 -0.19 -6.19
C ASN A 27 -16.31 0.91 -6.42
N THR A 28 -15.44 1.12 -5.44
CA THR A 28 -14.33 2.08 -5.56
C THR A 28 -13.41 1.68 -6.70
N GLN A 29 -13.07 2.63 -7.55
CA GLN A 29 -12.00 2.46 -8.52
C GLN A 29 -10.65 2.38 -7.82
N PHE A 30 -9.68 1.73 -8.46
CA PHE A 30 -8.30 1.73 -7.97
C PHE A 30 -7.79 3.16 -7.84
N ALA A 31 -7.14 3.43 -6.71
CA ALA A 31 -6.49 4.72 -6.52
C ALA A 31 -5.26 4.82 -7.41
N CYS A 32 -5.09 5.99 -8.04
CA CYS A 32 -3.84 6.35 -8.71
C CYS A 32 -3.09 7.37 -7.86
N PHE A 33 -1.81 7.16 -7.73
CA PHE A 33 -0.89 8.11 -7.11
C PHE A 33 -0.07 8.80 -8.19
N PHE A 34 0.05 10.11 -8.11
CA PHE A 34 0.87 10.93 -8.98
C PHE A 34 1.99 11.55 -8.15
N ALA A 35 3.23 11.26 -8.53
CA ALA A 35 4.39 11.90 -7.95
C ALA A 35 4.50 13.36 -8.40
N ASN A 36 5.35 14.12 -7.74
CA ASN A 36 5.67 15.50 -8.13
C ASN A 36 7.10 15.85 -7.72
N GLY A 37 7.74 16.67 -8.54
CA GLY A 37 9.08 17.18 -8.27
C GLY A 37 10.20 16.18 -8.50
N LEU A 38 10.02 15.23 -9.41
CA LEU A 38 11.03 14.29 -9.87
C LEU A 38 11.68 14.82 -11.18
N LYS A 39 12.84 14.27 -11.55
CA LYS A 39 13.45 14.49 -12.87
C LYS A 39 12.74 13.61 -13.89
N ASP A 40 12.35 14.16 -15.03
CA ASP A 40 11.56 13.44 -16.05
C ASP A 40 12.29 12.20 -16.57
N ASP A 41 13.58 12.31 -16.83
CA ASP A 41 14.45 11.33 -17.50
C ASP A 41 15.21 10.40 -16.53
N ALA A 42 15.08 10.61 -15.22
CA ALA A 42 15.70 9.75 -14.23
C ALA A 42 14.81 8.55 -13.87
N VAL A 43 15.45 7.45 -13.52
CA VAL A 43 14.77 6.24 -13.05
C VAL A 43 14.70 6.26 -11.54
N TYR A 44 13.53 5.96 -11.00
CA TYR A 44 13.29 5.89 -9.56
C TYR A 44 12.85 4.51 -9.14
N HIS A 45 13.37 4.04 -8.00
CA HIS A 45 12.82 2.92 -7.26
C HIS A 45 11.62 3.44 -6.46
N PHE A 46 10.43 2.97 -6.81
CA PHE A 46 9.17 3.26 -6.13
C PHE A 46 8.82 2.11 -5.22
N TYR A 47 8.66 2.37 -3.93
CA TYR A 47 8.27 1.36 -2.96
C TYR A 47 7.42 1.95 -1.84
N ASN A 48 6.61 1.12 -1.20
CA ASN A 48 5.79 1.56 -0.09
C ASN A 48 6.38 1.16 1.27
N ARG A 49 5.99 1.89 2.31
CA ARG A 49 6.17 1.43 3.68
C ARG A 49 5.35 0.16 3.89
N ARG A 50 6.01 -0.96 4.10
CA ARG A 50 5.34 -2.24 4.36
C ARG A 50 4.53 -2.17 5.65
N LEU A 51 3.29 -2.57 5.57
CA LEU A 51 2.37 -2.64 6.70
C LEU A 51 2.12 -4.10 7.06
N LYS A 52 1.84 -4.31 8.34
CA LYS A 52 1.42 -5.61 8.86
C LYS A 52 0.12 -5.42 9.61
N HIS A 53 -0.92 -6.07 9.09
CA HIS A 53 -2.25 -6.00 9.65
C HIS A 53 -2.42 -6.98 10.81
N ASN A 54 -3.19 -6.56 11.81
CA ASN A 54 -3.56 -7.45 12.87
C ASN A 54 -4.74 -8.33 12.45
N ILE A 55 -4.69 -9.62 12.76
CA ILE A 55 -5.79 -10.54 12.42
C ILE A 55 -7.14 -10.10 13.01
N LYS A 56 -7.15 -9.34 14.11
CA LYS A 56 -8.38 -8.79 14.69
C LYS A 56 -9.11 -7.80 13.77
N GLU A 57 -8.38 -7.16 12.84
CA GLU A 57 -8.97 -6.22 11.90
C GLU A 57 -9.93 -6.89 10.90
N PHE A 58 -9.77 -8.19 10.71
CA PHE A 58 -10.54 -8.97 9.74
C PHE A 58 -11.71 -9.75 10.36
N GLY A 59 -11.89 -9.70 11.68
CA GLY A 59 -12.97 -10.38 12.36
C GLY A 59 -13.03 -11.90 12.05
N GLU A 60 -14.20 -12.42 11.71
CA GLU A 60 -14.38 -13.83 11.36
C GLU A 60 -13.82 -14.23 10.00
N LEU A 61 -13.48 -13.27 9.14
CA LEU A 61 -12.87 -13.55 7.83
C LEU A 61 -11.52 -14.25 7.96
N VAL A 62 -10.85 -14.10 9.09
CA VAL A 62 -9.63 -14.87 9.41
C VAL A 62 -9.88 -16.38 9.28
N ASN A 63 -11.09 -16.85 9.59
CA ASN A 63 -11.44 -18.26 9.52
C ASN A 63 -11.50 -18.83 8.10
N MET A 64 -11.52 -17.97 7.09
CA MET A 64 -11.49 -18.42 5.71
C MET A 64 -10.08 -18.88 5.28
N VAL A 65 -9.03 -18.38 5.92
CA VAL A 65 -7.62 -18.75 5.68
C VAL A 65 -7.01 -19.56 6.81
N SER A 66 -7.63 -19.53 7.98
CA SER A 66 -7.13 -20.26 9.14
C SER A 66 -7.54 -21.75 9.05
N PRO A 67 -6.61 -22.69 9.27
CA PRO A 67 -6.96 -24.10 9.33
C PRO A 67 -7.76 -24.46 10.59
N VAL A 68 -7.83 -23.55 11.56
CA VAL A 68 -8.56 -23.72 12.82
C VAL A 68 -9.56 -22.57 12.97
N HIS A 69 -10.79 -22.91 13.36
CA HIS A 69 -11.81 -21.89 13.60
C HIS A 69 -11.48 -21.06 14.84
N ILE A 70 -11.27 -19.77 14.64
CA ILE A 70 -10.95 -18.79 15.68
C ILE A 70 -12.21 -17.97 15.96
N LYS A 71 -12.81 -18.18 17.12
CA LYS A 71 -13.98 -17.39 17.53
C LYS A 71 -13.56 -15.94 17.83
N GLN A 72 -14.28 -14.99 17.26
CA GLN A 72 -14.04 -13.57 17.49
C GLN A 72 -14.17 -13.23 18.99
N GLY A 73 -13.21 -12.46 19.50
CA GLY A 73 -13.16 -12.07 20.92
C GLY A 73 -12.67 -13.18 21.87
N SER A 74 -12.26 -14.34 21.35
CA SER A 74 -11.71 -15.42 22.19
C SER A 74 -10.28 -15.14 22.65
N LEU A 75 -9.87 -15.76 23.75
CA LEU A 75 -8.48 -15.73 24.22
C LEU A 75 -7.51 -16.29 23.16
N VAL A 76 -7.97 -17.25 22.36
CA VAL A 76 -7.18 -17.81 21.25
C VAL A 76 -6.91 -16.74 20.20
N GLN A 77 -7.91 -15.95 19.81
CA GLN A 77 -7.72 -14.82 18.88
C GLN A 77 -6.78 -13.78 19.47
N GLU A 78 -6.91 -13.49 20.75
CA GLU A 78 -6.06 -12.52 21.43
C GLU A 78 -4.58 -12.95 21.42
N LEU A 79 -4.33 -14.21 21.75
CA LEU A 79 -2.99 -14.78 21.74
C LEU A 79 -2.44 -14.82 20.30
N ALA A 80 -3.21 -15.36 19.36
CA ALA A 80 -2.81 -15.42 17.94
C ALA A 80 -2.49 -14.04 17.36
N SER A 81 -3.25 -13.02 17.73
CA SER A 81 -3.05 -11.64 17.22
C SER A 81 -1.72 -11.01 17.63
N LYS A 82 -1.08 -11.51 18.67
CA LYS A 82 0.27 -11.06 19.09
C LYS A 82 1.36 -11.59 18.18
N PHE A 83 1.19 -12.81 17.68
CA PHE A 83 2.22 -13.51 16.91
C PHE A 83 1.94 -13.53 15.41
N VAL A 84 0.69 -13.58 15.00
CA VAL A 84 0.30 -13.65 13.59
C VAL A 84 -0.07 -12.26 13.10
N LYS A 85 0.64 -11.82 12.06
CA LYS A 85 0.36 -10.58 11.32
C LYS A 85 0.19 -10.92 9.85
N LEU A 86 -0.77 -10.29 9.20
CA LEU A 86 -0.98 -10.41 7.77
C LEU A 86 -0.24 -9.29 7.06
N ASP A 87 0.49 -9.64 6.01
CA ASP A 87 1.17 -8.63 5.21
C ASP A 87 0.16 -7.80 4.42
N GLY A 88 0.39 -6.50 4.40
CA GLY A 88 -0.34 -5.57 3.55
C GLY A 88 0.16 -5.62 2.11
N GLU A 89 -0.36 -4.72 1.28
CA GLU A 89 0.10 -4.54 -0.08
C GLU A 89 1.57 -4.18 -0.15
N THR A 90 2.24 -4.62 -1.22
CA THR A 90 3.65 -4.30 -1.49
C THR A 90 3.76 -3.66 -2.87
N GLU A 91 4.22 -2.42 -2.88
CA GLU A 91 4.70 -1.74 -4.07
C GLU A 91 6.23 -1.82 -4.08
N ASP A 92 6.81 -2.28 -5.17
CA ASP A 92 8.26 -2.45 -5.29
C ASP A 92 8.61 -2.61 -6.78
N TYR A 93 8.97 -1.52 -7.45
CA TYR A 93 9.34 -1.52 -8.87
C TYR A 93 10.09 -0.24 -9.24
N THR A 94 10.66 -0.21 -10.44
CA THR A 94 11.33 0.98 -10.98
C THR A 94 10.52 1.58 -12.11
N ALA A 95 10.52 2.91 -12.21
CA ALA A 95 9.88 3.65 -13.29
C ALA A 95 10.58 4.98 -13.52
N TYR A 96 10.41 5.54 -14.71
CA TYR A 96 10.88 6.90 -15.01
C TYR A 96 10.07 7.94 -14.24
N GLY A 97 10.71 9.08 -13.94
CA GLY A 97 10.07 10.15 -13.21
C GLY A 97 8.88 10.74 -13.96
N ASP A 98 8.94 10.88 -15.27
CA ASP A 98 7.82 11.32 -16.12
C ASP A 98 6.62 10.36 -15.99
N THR A 99 6.88 9.07 -16.00
CA THR A 99 5.85 8.05 -15.82
C THR A 99 5.18 8.17 -14.46
N LEU A 100 5.96 8.34 -13.40
CA LEU A 100 5.43 8.51 -12.03
C LEU A 100 4.63 9.80 -11.87
N MET A 101 5.03 10.88 -12.57
CA MET A 101 4.38 12.20 -12.46
C MET A 101 3.16 12.35 -13.35
N TYR A 102 3.21 11.88 -14.60
CA TYR A 102 2.18 12.20 -15.60
C TYR A 102 1.24 11.04 -15.91
N ALA A 103 1.73 9.81 -15.97
CA ALA A 103 0.87 8.64 -16.10
C ALA A 103 0.29 8.20 -14.75
N GLY A 104 1.06 8.39 -13.68
CA GLY A 104 0.70 7.96 -12.34
C GLY A 104 0.84 6.45 -12.14
N VAL A 105 0.69 6.06 -10.91
CA VAL A 105 0.83 4.69 -10.46
C VAL A 105 -0.52 4.16 -9.98
N LYS A 106 -0.99 3.08 -10.59
CA LYS A 106 -2.14 2.35 -10.08
C LYS A 106 -1.71 1.59 -8.83
N LEU A 107 -2.17 2.05 -7.67
CA LEU A 107 -1.79 1.48 -6.40
C LEU A 107 -2.46 0.13 -6.17
N LYS A 108 -1.70 -0.81 -5.60
CA LYS A 108 -2.26 -2.02 -5.02
C LYS A 108 -3.06 -1.64 -3.77
N GLN A 109 -4.19 -2.31 -3.58
CA GLN A 109 -5.08 -1.99 -2.47
C GLN A 109 -4.99 -3.06 -1.40
N SER A 110 -5.03 -2.66 -0.13
CA SER A 110 -5.02 -3.60 0.95
C SER A 110 -6.31 -4.41 0.99
N PHE A 111 -6.20 -5.58 1.57
CA PHE A 111 -7.31 -6.51 1.74
C PHE A 111 -8.48 -5.84 2.45
N SER A 112 -9.64 -5.89 1.85
CA SER A 112 -10.90 -5.66 2.54
C SER A 112 -11.76 -6.92 2.46
N ALA A 113 -12.65 -7.05 3.40
CA ALA A 113 -13.53 -8.18 3.72
C ALA A 113 -14.22 -8.94 2.56
N THR A 114 -13.99 -8.60 1.32
CA THR A 114 -14.76 -9.10 0.17
C THR A 114 -14.11 -10.24 -0.60
N GLY A 115 -12.98 -10.76 -0.18
CA GLY A 115 -12.40 -11.92 -0.82
C GLY A 115 -10.87 -11.99 -0.84
N TYR A 116 -10.36 -13.08 -1.40
CA TYR A 116 -8.94 -13.42 -1.49
C TYR A 116 -8.24 -12.92 -2.74
N SER A 117 -8.99 -12.41 -3.71
CA SER A 117 -8.41 -11.90 -4.93
C SER A 117 -7.66 -10.61 -4.62
N GLU A 118 -6.42 -10.51 -5.11
CA GLU A 118 -5.67 -9.25 -5.06
C GLU A 118 -6.39 -8.12 -5.79
N ASP A 119 -7.24 -8.46 -6.76
CA ASP A 119 -8.01 -7.51 -7.54
C ASP A 119 -9.15 -6.85 -6.76
N VAL A 120 -9.56 -7.42 -5.64
CA VAL A 120 -10.64 -6.89 -4.79
C VAL A 120 -10.15 -6.36 -3.44
N ARG A 121 -8.86 -6.12 -3.29
CA ARG A 121 -8.30 -5.49 -2.10
C ARG A 121 -8.62 -4.01 -2.10
N LEU A 122 -9.23 -3.54 -1.03
CA LEU A 122 -9.58 -2.14 -0.83
C LEU A 122 -8.91 -1.59 0.43
N TYR A 123 -8.62 -0.32 0.44
CA TYR A 123 -8.17 0.35 1.65
C TYR A 123 -9.31 0.39 2.68
N GLN A 124 -8.95 0.21 3.92
CA GLN A 124 -9.87 0.39 5.04
C GLN A 124 -10.22 1.87 5.23
N ASP A 125 -11.25 2.13 6.02
CA ASP A 125 -11.58 3.49 6.45
C ASP A 125 -10.37 4.13 7.14
N PHE A 126 -10.13 5.39 6.79
CA PHE A 126 -8.99 6.19 7.28
C PHE A 126 -7.61 5.57 7.02
N ALA A 127 -7.52 4.68 6.05
CA ALA A 127 -6.24 4.07 5.68
C ALA A 127 -5.29 5.10 5.07
N ALA A 128 -4.08 5.13 5.60
CA ALA A 128 -3.00 5.96 5.10
C ALA A 128 -1.83 5.12 4.62
N ARG A 129 -1.18 5.55 3.54
CA ARG A 129 -0.03 4.87 2.93
C ARG A 129 1.08 5.87 2.66
N LEU A 130 2.32 5.42 2.85
CA LEU A 130 3.53 6.16 2.51
C LEU A 130 4.26 5.43 1.40
N TYR A 131 4.70 6.19 0.42
CA TYR A 131 5.48 5.74 -0.72
C TYR A 131 6.80 6.50 -0.73
N PHE A 132 7.85 5.81 -1.15
CA PHE A 132 9.19 6.37 -1.28
C PHE A 132 9.62 6.22 -2.73
N MET A 133 10.31 7.22 -3.22
CA MET A 133 10.93 7.26 -4.54
C MET A 133 12.38 7.67 -4.36
N GLU A 134 13.29 6.85 -4.83
CA GLU A 134 14.72 7.09 -4.77
C GLU A 134 15.32 6.90 -6.15
N GLU A 135 16.06 7.91 -6.63
CA GLU A 135 16.76 7.85 -7.92
C GLU A 135 17.74 6.68 -7.90
N VAL A 136 17.65 5.83 -8.92
CA VAL A 136 18.54 4.68 -9.09
C VAL A 136 19.68 5.10 -10.00
N ASN A 137 20.92 4.96 -9.53
CA ASN A 137 22.08 5.19 -10.37
C ASN A 137 22.19 4.09 -11.42
N ALA A 138 22.59 4.45 -12.62
CA ALA A 138 22.73 3.52 -13.74
C ALA A 138 23.70 2.35 -13.45
N ASP A 139 24.55 2.51 -12.45
CA ASP A 139 25.58 1.52 -12.08
C ASP A 139 25.06 0.41 -11.15
N ASP A 140 23.86 0.53 -10.59
CA ASP A 140 23.29 -0.47 -9.65
C ASP A 140 22.54 -1.63 -10.36
N ASN A 141 22.47 -1.61 -11.69
CA ASN A 141 21.78 -2.63 -12.50
C ASN A 141 22.71 -3.50 -13.37
N ALA A 142 24.00 -3.55 -13.04
CA ALA A 142 24.96 -4.40 -13.76
C ALA A 142 25.27 -5.70 -13.04
#